data_05838f52dbf49d64112fb2dfaad51625
#
_entry.id   05838f52dbf49d64112fb2dfaad51625
#
_cell.length_a   1.000
_cell.length_b   1.000
_cell.length_c   1.000
_cell.angle_alpha   90.00
_cell.angle_beta   90.00
_cell.angle_gamma   90.00
#
_symmetry.space_group_name_H-M   'P 1'
#
loop_
_entity.id
_entity.type
_entity.pdbx_description
1 polymer ?
#
loop_
_entity_poly.entity_id
_entity_poly.type
_entity_poly.pdbx_seq_one_letter_code
_entity_poly.pdbx_strand_id
1 'polypeptide(L)'
;MADAGRGPRFAVNCSILFTELPLLERPAAASAAGFEAVEFWWPFDTAVPGDAEVDRFERAIRDAGVALVGLNFAAGDMPGGDRGLVSWPQRSREFQDNIAVVVGIGERLGCRAFNALYGNRVEGEDPAVQDELAVENLALAGRAASAIGGTVLLEPVSGAERYPLLSASDAVAVIDRVGRETGVTGLGLLADLYHLAVNGDDLDKVVATYASRIAHVQIADAPGRQEPGTGSLALQRRLHHLYAGGYDGWVGLEYKPSSTTEQSFEWLSGRWALT
;
A
#
# COMPACT_ATOMS: atom_id res chain seq x y z
N MET A 1 -26.49 4.86 0.57
CA MET A 1 -26.26 6.27 0.96
C MET A 1 -24.98 6.25 1.77
N ALA A 2 -23.89 6.76 1.23
CA ALA A 2 -22.64 6.89 1.95
C ALA A 2 -22.87 7.86 3.14
N ASP A 3 -22.39 7.45 4.30
CA ASP A 3 -22.48 8.24 5.54
C ASP A 3 -21.53 9.45 5.39
N ALA A 4 -22.05 10.58 4.94
CA ALA A 4 -21.31 11.81 4.62
C ALA A 4 -20.74 12.53 5.87
N GLY A 5 -20.62 11.85 7.01
CA GLY A 5 -20.21 12.41 8.30
C GLY A 5 -19.00 11.76 8.96
N ARG A 6 -18.42 10.69 8.39
CA ARG A 6 -17.21 10.08 8.97
C ARG A 6 -15.96 10.73 8.42
N GLY A 7 -15.10 11.20 9.31
CA GLY A 7 -13.75 11.67 8.97
C GLY A 7 -12.83 10.53 8.47
N PRO A 8 -11.58 10.86 8.07
CA PRO A 8 -10.61 9.86 7.64
C PRO A 8 -10.39 8.77 8.69
N ARG A 9 -10.40 7.51 8.26
CA ARG A 9 -10.04 6.35 9.09
C ARG A 9 -8.58 6.01 8.85
N PHE A 10 -7.77 5.98 9.90
CA PHE A 10 -6.34 5.75 9.77
C PHE A 10 -5.96 4.32 10.13
N ALA A 11 -5.02 3.75 9.35
CA ALA A 11 -4.37 2.48 9.62
C ALA A 11 -2.87 2.70 9.82
N VAL A 12 -2.27 2.02 10.79
CA VAL A 12 -0.83 2.09 11.04
C VAL A 12 -0.10 1.15 10.09
N ASN A 13 0.85 1.68 9.29
CA ASN A 13 1.78 0.82 8.58
C ASN A 13 2.86 0.31 9.54
N CYS A 14 2.66 -0.91 10.03
CA CYS A 14 3.55 -1.53 11.01
C CYS A 14 4.92 -1.94 10.44
N SER A 15 5.17 -1.76 9.14
CA SER A 15 6.49 -1.99 8.56
C SER A 15 7.42 -0.80 8.72
N ILE A 16 6.88 0.41 8.93
CA ILE A 16 7.64 1.65 9.06
C ILE A 16 7.41 2.37 10.41
N LEU A 17 6.29 2.08 11.08
CA LEU A 17 5.97 2.55 12.42
C LEU A 17 6.14 1.44 13.45
N PHE A 18 6.41 1.81 14.71
CA PHE A 18 6.75 0.88 15.80
C PHE A 18 7.97 -0.02 15.48
N THR A 19 8.90 0.48 14.68
CA THR A 19 10.10 -0.30 14.29
C THR A 19 11.06 -0.55 15.46
N GLU A 20 10.88 0.13 16.56
CA GLU A 20 11.54 -0.11 17.83
C GLU A 20 11.10 -1.44 18.50
N LEU A 21 9.98 -2.02 18.07
CA LEU A 21 9.45 -3.29 18.57
C LEU A 21 9.65 -4.42 17.55
N PRO A 22 9.74 -5.67 18.01
CA PRO A 22 9.64 -6.85 17.15
C PRO A 22 8.36 -6.81 16.30
N LEU A 23 8.45 -7.31 15.07
CA LEU A 23 7.36 -7.20 14.09
C LEU A 23 5.99 -7.68 14.64
N LEU A 24 5.97 -8.81 15.33
CA LEU A 24 4.74 -9.42 15.84
C LEU A 24 4.14 -8.70 17.07
N GLU A 25 4.85 -7.76 17.67
CA GLU A 25 4.37 -6.94 18.79
C GLU A 25 3.74 -5.64 18.30
N ARG A 26 4.03 -5.21 17.07
CA ARG A 26 3.58 -3.93 16.50
C ARG A 26 2.06 -3.80 16.36
N PRO A 27 1.29 -4.87 15.98
CA PRO A 27 -0.17 -4.79 15.98
C PRO A 27 -0.77 -4.45 17.34
N ALA A 28 -0.23 -5.04 18.43
CA ALA A 28 -0.67 -4.76 19.79
C ALA A 28 -0.33 -3.32 20.21
N ALA A 29 0.85 -2.80 19.80
CA ALA A 29 1.22 -1.41 20.05
C ALA A 29 0.32 -0.44 19.31
N ALA A 30 -0.04 -0.72 18.05
CA ALA A 30 -1.00 0.07 17.28
C ALA A 30 -2.39 0.09 17.96
N SER A 31 -2.87 -1.06 18.44
CA SER A 31 -4.11 -1.17 19.20
C SER A 31 -4.05 -0.35 20.51
N ALA A 32 -2.95 -0.45 21.26
CA ALA A 32 -2.75 0.32 22.49
C ALA A 32 -2.70 1.83 22.25
N ALA A 33 -2.21 2.26 21.08
CA ALA A 33 -2.25 3.66 20.64
C ALA A 33 -3.63 4.12 20.12
N GLY A 34 -4.65 3.24 20.14
CA GLY A 34 -6.04 3.56 19.79
C GLY A 34 -6.41 3.34 18.33
N PHE A 35 -5.57 2.68 17.55
CA PHE A 35 -5.89 2.34 16.16
C PHE A 35 -6.66 1.03 16.05
N GLU A 36 -7.62 0.99 15.12
CA GLU A 36 -8.46 -0.17 14.84
C GLU A 36 -7.94 -0.99 13.64
N ALA A 37 -6.95 -0.46 12.91
CA ALA A 37 -6.46 -1.07 11.67
C ALA A 37 -4.94 -0.90 11.50
N VAL A 38 -4.37 -1.90 10.83
CA VAL A 38 -2.96 -1.95 10.47
C VAL A 38 -2.78 -2.36 9.01
N GLU A 39 -1.64 -2.00 8.44
CA GLU A 39 -1.18 -2.51 7.16
C GLU A 39 0.29 -2.90 7.25
N PHE A 40 0.74 -3.74 6.33
CA PHE A 40 2.12 -4.22 6.28
C PHE A 40 2.67 -4.26 4.86
N TRP A 41 3.93 -3.92 4.67
CA TRP A 41 4.73 -4.49 3.60
C TRP A 41 4.82 -6.00 3.80
N TRP A 42 5.38 -6.73 2.83
CA TRP A 42 5.55 -8.17 3.00
C TRP A 42 6.40 -8.47 4.24
N PRO A 43 5.85 -9.17 5.26
CA PRO A 43 6.46 -9.24 6.58
C PRO A 43 7.41 -10.44 6.76
N PHE A 44 7.69 -11.19 5.69
CA PHE A 44 8.50 -12.40 5.74
C PHE A 44 9.75 -12.28 4.86
N ASP A 45 10.81 -13.02 5.22
CA ASP A 45 12.08 -13.04 4.49
C ASP A 45 11.99 -13.74 3.13
N THR A 46 11.00 -14.62 2.93
CA THR A 46 10.79 -15.38 1.70
C THR A 46 9.41 -15.11 1.12
N ALA A 47 9.24 -15.28 -0.19
CA ALA A 47 7.95 -15.13 -0.83
C ALA A 47 6.93 -16.22 -0.42
N VAL A 48 7.42 -17.39 -0.03
CA VAL A 48 6.61 -18.51 0.46
C VAL A 48 7.15 -18.93 1.84
N PRO A 49 6.71 -18.25 2.92
CA PRO A 49 7.09 -18.60 4.29
C PRO A 49 6.46 -19.93 4.71
N GLY A 50 7.00 -20.52 5.77
CA GLY A 50 6.41 -21.71 6.36
C GLY A 50 5.08 -21.41 7.06
N ASP A 51 4.16 -22.39 7.08
CA ASP A 51 2.82 -22.26 7.71
C ASP A 51 2.89 -21.70 9.14
N ALA A 52 3.85 -22.18 9.94
CA ALA A 52 4.01 -21.70 11.31
C ALA A 52 4.40 -20.22 11.43
N GLU A 53 5.06 -19.64 10.42
CA GLU A 53 5.38 -18.22 10.40
C GLU A 53 4.14 -17.41 10.06
N VAL A 54 3.38 -17.84 9.06
CA VAL A 54 2.09 -17.26 8.68
C VAL A 54 1.13 -17.29 9.85
N ASP A 55 1.00 -18.44 10.52
CA ASP A 55 0.13 -18.61 11.69
C ASP A 55 0.50 -17.67 12.85
N ARG A 56 1.80 -17.43 13.09
CA ARG A 56 2.23 -16.47 14.14
C ARG A 56 1.86 -15.05 13.77
N PHE A 57 2.06 -14.65 12.52
CA PHE A 57 1.69 -13.32 12.02
C PHE A 57 0.18 -13.09 12.13
N GLU A 58 -0.63 -14.04 11.68
CA GLU A 58 -2.09 -13.94 11.76
C GLU A 58 -2.60 -13.88 13.19
N ARG A 59 -2.02 -14.69 14.09
CA ARG A 59 -2.37 -14.63 15.53
C ARG A 59 -2.04 -13.27 16.13
N ALA A 60 -0.87 -12.70 15.83
CA ALA A 60 -0.48 -11.40 16.36
C ALA A 60 -1.51 -10.30 15.99
N ILE A 61 -2.06 -10.34 14.79
CA ILE A 61 -3.09 -9.37 14.33
C ILE A 61 -4.43 -9.64 15.03
N ARG A 62 -4.86 -10.92 15.08
CA ARG A 62 -6.13 -11.28 15.73
C ARG A 62 -6.11 -10.98 17.24
N ASP A 63 -5.02 -11.32 17.92
CA ASP A 63 -4.88 -11.12 19.37
C ASP A 63 -4.83 -9.64 19.74
N ALA A 64 -4.27 -8.80 18.85
CA ALA A 64 -4.31 -7.34 18.99
C ALA A 64 -5.70 -6.73 18.78
N GLY A 65 -6.64 -7.45 18.19
CA GLY A 65 -7.99 -6.98 17.91
C GLY A 65 -8.08 -5.90 16.83
N VAL A 66 -7.08 -5.81 15.95
CA VAL A 66 -7.03 -4.85 14.84
C VAL A 66 -7.35 -5.51 13.50
N ALA A 67 -7.89 -4.75 12.55
CA ALA A 67 -8.10 -5.20 11.19
C ALA A 67 -6.82 -5.08 10.36
N LEU A 68 -6.48 -6.12 9.58
CA LEU A 68 -5.49 -5.98 8.50
C LEU A 68 -6.19 -5.38 7.27
N VAL A 69 -5.80 -4.17 6.86
CA VAL A 69 -6.47 -3.44 5.77
C VAL A 69 -5.62 -3.28 4.52
N GLY A 70 -4.33 -3.52 4.61
CA GLY A 70 -3.39 -3.52 3.49
C GLY A 70 -2.26 -4.52 3.71
N LEU A 71 -1.87 -5.25 2.66
CA LEU A 71 -0.74 -6.16 2.68
C LEU A 71 -0.02 -6.11 1.33
N ASN A 72 1.30 -5.93 1.34
CA ASN A 72 2.06 -6.01 0.09
C ASN A 72 2.32 -7.47 -0.31
N PHE A 73 2.45 -7.70 -1.61
CA PHE A 73 3.15 -8.88 -2.13
C PHE A 73 4.65 -8.80 -1.82
N ALA A 74 5.34 -9.93 -1.90
CA ALA A 74 6.80 -9.97 -1.78
C ALA A 74 7.43 -9.03 -2.82
N ALA A 75 8.34 -8.18 -2.35
CA ALA A 75 8.92 -7.11 -3.14
C ALA A 75 10.44 -7.26 -3.39
N GLY A 76 11.00 -8.40 -3.01
CA GLY A 76 12.44 -8.66 -3.09
C GLY A 76 13.21 -8.13 -1.89
N ASP A 77 14.49 -7.91 -2.06
CA ASP A 77 15.38 -7.31 -1.04
C ASP A 77 15.20 -5.78 -1.02
N MET A 78 14.16 -5.32 -0.33
CA MET A 78 13.86 -3.90 -0.20
C MET A 78 15.02 -3.07 0.41
N PRO A 79 15.72 -3.55 1.46
CA PRO A 79 16.93 -2.89 1.97
C PRO A 79 18.05 -2.83 0.92
N GLY A 80 18.22 -3.85 0.10
CA GLY A 80 19.17 -3.89 -0.99
C GLY A 80 18.78 -3.08 -2.22
N GLY A 81 17.58 -2.50 -2.25
CA GLY A 81 17.13 -1.59 -3.30
C GLY A 81 16.07 -2.15 -4.24
N ASP A 82 15.61 -3.39 -4.04
CA ASP A 82 14.48 -3.93 -4.80
C ASP A 82 13.20 -3.14 -4.53
N ARG A 83 12.35 -3.04 -5.53
CA ARG A 83 11.05 -2.35 -5.43
C ARG A 83 9.96 -3.14 -6.15
N GLY A 84 9.87 -4.44 -5.85
CA GLY A 84 8.85 -5.31 -6.41
C GLY A 84 9.35 -6.34 -7.40
N LEU A 85 8.54 -7.36 -7.61
CA LEU A 85 8.86 -8.52 -8.44
C LEU A 85 7.93 -8.67 -9.65
N VAL A 86 6.91 -7.82 -9.77
CA VAL A 86 5.85 -7.96 -10.78
C VAL A 86 6.40 -8.00 -12.20
N SER A 87 7.37 -7.14 -12.52
CA SER A 87 7.96 -7.02 -13.86
C SER A 87 9.36 -7.64 -13.98
N TRP A 88 9.78 -8.46 -13.02
CA TRP A 88 11.14 -9.00 -12.98
C TRP A 88 11.21 -10.42 -13.57
N PRO A 89 11.75 -10.62 -14.80
CA PRO A 89 11.68 -11.90 -15.51
C PRO A 89 12.28 -13.07 -14.71
N GLN A 90 13.47 -12.87 -14.13
CA GLN A 90 14.18 -13.94 -13.43
C GLN A 90 13.53 -14.31 -12.08
N ARG A 91 12.63 -13.47 -11.57
CA ARG A 91 11.94 -13.67 -10.28
C ARG A 91 10.42 -13.76 -10.41
N SER A 92 9.91 -13.87 -11.64
CA SER A 92 8.47 -13.96 -11.91
C SER A 92 7.81 -15.14 -11.18
N ARG A 93 8.48 -16.29 -11.14
CA ARG A 93 7.98 -17.47 -10.44
C ARG A 93 7.82 -17.21 -8.94
N GLU A 94 8.76 -16.49 -8.32
CA GLU A 94 8.71 -16.11 -6.92
C GLU A 94 7.48 -15.23 -6.62
N PHE A 95 7.18 -14.26 -7.48
CA PHE A 95 5.96 -13.46 -7.36
C PHE A 95 4.70 -14.31 -7.50
N GLN A 96 4.64 -15.19 -8.51
CA GLN A 96 3.49 -16.04 -8.75
C GLN A 96 3.22 -17.00 -7.59
N ASP A 97 4.26 -17.61 -7.01
CA ASP A 97 4.13 -18.50 -5.86
C ASP A 97 3.67 -17.72 -4.60
N ASN A 98 4.03 -16.44 -4.46
CA ASN A 98 3.60 -15.58 -3.37
C ASN A 98 2.10 -15.23 -3.44
N ILE A 99 1.47 -15.19 -4.62
CA ILE A 99 0.07 -14.78 -4.77
C ILE A 99 -0.86 -15.60 -3.86
N ALA A 100 -0.71 -16.91 -3.86
CA ALA A 100 -1.57 -17.79 -3.06
C ALA A 100 -1.41 -17.53 -1.55
N VAL A 101 -0.20 -17.23 -1.10
CA VAL A 101 0.09 -16.95 0.32
C VAL A 101 -0.56 -15.63 0.75
N VAL A 102 -0.32 -14.55 -0.01
CA VAL A 102 -0.87 -13.21 0.28
C VAL A 102 -2.39 -13.23 0.29
N VAL A 103 -3.00 -13.79 -0.75
CA VAL A 103 -4.46 -13.87 -0.88
C VAL A 103 -5.05 -14.76 0.24
N GLY A 104 -4.39 -15.86 0.58
CA GLY A 104 -4.80 -16.74 1.68
C GLY A 104 -4.77 -16.03 3.04
N ILE A 105 -3.72 -15.25 3.35
CA ILE A 105 -3.68 -14.40 4.56
C ILE A 105 -4.84 -13.39 4.50
N GLY A 106 -5.05 -12.74 3.35
CA GLY A 106 -6.13 -11.79 3.16
C GLY A 106 -7.51 -12.40 3.38
N GLU A 107 -7.75 -13.61 2.89
CA GLU A 107 -8.99 -14.33 3.11
C GLU A 107 -9.24 -14.58 4.61
N ARG A 108 -8.24 -15.10 5.33
CA ARG A 108 -8.35 -15.47 6.74
C ARG A 108 -8.43 -14.28 7.70
N LEU A 109 -7.84 -13.13 7.33
CA LEU A 109 -7.85 -11.89 8.15
C LEU A 109 -8.84 -10.82 7.66
N GLY A 110 -9.52 -11.06 6.55
CA GLY A 110 -10.45 -10.07 5.99
C GLY A 110 -9.78 -8.92 5.24
N CYS A 111 -8.48 -8.98 4.95
CA CYS A 111 -7.79 -8.00 4.11
C CYS A 111 -8.25 -8.08 2.65
N ARG A 112 -8.45 -6.93 2.02
CA ARG A 112 -8.95 -6.85 0.63
C ARG A 112 -8.12 -5.92 -0.27
N ALA A 113 -7.04 -5.34 0.24
CA ALA A 113 -6.14 -4.47 -0.51
C ALA A 113 -4.72 -5.03 -0.51
N PHE A 114 -4.18 -5.32 -1.70
CA PHE A 114 -2.92 -6.02 -1.88
C PHE A 114 -1.99 -5.22 -2.79
N ASN A 115 -0.96 -4.57 -2.23
CA ASN A 115 -0.05 -3.75 -3.00
C ASN A 115 0.98 -4.61 -3.76
N ALA A 116 1.03 -4.45 -5.08
CA ALA A 116 1.95 -5.12 -5.97
C ALA A 116 2.96 -4.11 -6.53
N LEU A 117 4.10 -3.97 -5.87
CA LEU A 117 5.17 -3.12 -6.37
C LEU A 117 5.67 -3.63 -7.72
N TYR A 118 5.68 -2.73 -8.72
CA TYR A 118 5.89 -3.07 -10.12
C TYR A 118 7.25 -3.73 -10.39
N GLY A 119 8.28 -3.28 -9.72
CA GLY A 119 9.66 -3.70 -9.92
C GLY A 119 10.50 -2.66 -10.65
N ASN A 120 11.78 -2.63 -10.30
CA ASN A 120 12.76 -1.80 -10.99
C ASN A 120 13.00 -2.29 -12.43
N ARG A 121 13.40 -1.38 -13.31
CA ARG A 121 13.99 -1.77 -14.60
C ARG A 121 15.28 -2.56 -14.34
N VAL A 122 15.39 -3.73 -14.95
CA VAL A 122 16.52 -4.63 -14.79
C VAL A 122 17.53 -4.33 -15.90
N GLU A 123 18.80 -4.18 -15.52
CA GLU A 123 19.87 -3.93 -16.49
C GLU A 123 19.99 -5.08 -17.49
N GLY A 124 20.04 -4.75 -18.77
CA GLY A 124 20.13 -5.72 -19.86
C GLY A 124 18.80 -6.34 -20.31
N GLU A 125 17.69 -6.06 -19.60
CA GLU A 125 16.36 -6.49 -20.01
C GLU A 125 15.67 -5.43 -20.86
N ASP A 126 14.91 -5.88 -21.87
CA ASP A 126 14.06 -4.99 -22.65
C ASP A 126 12.88 -4.51 -21.77
N PRO A 127 12.68 -3.20 -21.58
CA PRO A 127 11.52 -2.67 -20.86
C PRO A 127 10.17 -3.19 -21.36
N ALA A 128 10.04 -3.44 -22.67
CA ALA A 128 8.80 -3.96 -23.24
C ALA A 128 8.51 -5.39 -22.74
N VAL A 129 9.54 -6.24 -22.65
CA VAL A 129 9.41 -7.60 -22.11
C VAL A 129 9.01 -7.56 -20.62
N GLN A 130 9.60 -6.63 -19.85
CA GLN A 130 9.19 -6.44 -18.45
C GLN A 130 7.74 -5.98 -18.34
N ASP A 131 7.29 -5.08 -19.22
CA ASP A 131 5.92 -4.58 -19.20
C ASP A 131 4.88 -5.63 -19.62
N GLU A 132 5.22 -6.51 -20.58
CA GLU A 132 4.40 -7.67 -20.95
C GLU A 132 4.24 -8.62 -19.77
N LEU A 133 5.35 -8.99 -19.14
CA LEU A 133 5.36 -9.84 -17.95
C LEU A 133 4.54 -9.23 -16.79
N ALA A 134 4.65 -7.91 -16.61
CA ALA A 134 3.85 -7.23 -15.59
C ALA A 134 2.35 -7.37 -15.84
N VAL A 135 1.88 -7.27 -17.08
CA VAL A 135 0.47 -7.49 -17.44
C VAL A 135 0.04 -8.89 -17.06
N GLU A 136 0.83 -9.90 -17.39
CA GLU A 136 0.54 -11.31 -17.07
C GLU A 136 0.46 -11.54 -15.55
N ASN A 137 1.46 -11.09 -14.80
CA ASN A 137 1.56 -11.27 -13.36
C ASN A 137 0.46 -10.51 -12.60
N LEU A 138 0.17 -9.27 -13.00
CA LEU A 138 -0.91 -8.48 -12.42
C LEU A 138 -2.28 -9.09 -12.71
N ALA A 139 -2.47 -9.68 -13.90
CA ALA A 139 -3.71 -10.38 -14.21
C ALA A 139 -3.89 -11.65 -13.36
N LEU A 140 -2.80 -12.40 -13.08
CA LEU A 140 -2.84 -13.54 -12.17
C LEU A 140 -3.22 -13.11 -10.75
N ALA A 141 -2.53 -12.10 -10.21
CA ALA A 141 -2.79 -11.56 -8.89
C ALA A 141 -4.21 -10.97 -8.79
N GLY A 142 -4.64 -10.21 -9.80
CA GLY A 142 -5.98 -9.60 -9.85
C GLY A 142 -7.11 -10.64 -9.85
N ARG A 143 -6.95 -11.73 -10.57
CA ARG A 143 -7.92 -12.85 -10.55
C ARG A 143 -7.97 -13.50 -9.16
N ALA A 144 -6.82 -13.76 -8.56
CA ALA A 144 -6.75 -14.38 -7.25
C ALA A 144 -7.36 -13.47 -6.16
N ALA A 145 -7.01 -12.19 -6.15
CA ALA A 145 -7.58 -11.22 -5.21
C ALA A 145 -9.10 -11.05 -5.40
N SER A 146 -9.56 -10.95 -6.65
CA SER A 146 -11.00 -10.81 -6.96
C SER A 146 -11.83 -12.01 -6.48
N ALA A 147 -11.26 -13.22 -6.45
CA ALA A 147 -11.95 -14.41 -5.94
C ALA A 147 -12.38 -14.29 -4.47
N ILE A 148 -11.69 -13.46 -3.69
CA ILE A 148 -12.03 -13.15 -2.30
C ILE A 148 -12.63 -11.74 -2.12
N GLY A 149 -12.99 -11.05 -3.21
CA GLY A 149 -13.49 -9.67 -3.19
C GLY A 149 -12.42 -8.63 -2.89
N GLY A 150 -11.15 -8.94 -3.14
CA GLY A 150 -10.00 -8.04 -2.97
C GLY A 150 -9.60 -7.32 -4.25
N THR A 151 -8.75 -6.32 -4.09
CA THR A 151 -8.18 -5.47 -5.14
C THR A 151 -6.66 -5.49 -5.08
N VAL A 152 -6.01 -5.67 -6.23
CA VAL A 152 -4.57 -5.47 -6.36
C VAL A 152 -4.29 -3.99 -6.60
N LEU A 153 -3.37 -3.44 -5.84
CA LEU A 153 -3.00 -2.03 -5.88
C LEU A 153 -1.71 -1.84 -6.69
N LEU A 154 -1.66 -0.77 -7.46
CA LEU A 154 -0.44 -0.29 -8.09
C LEU A 154 -0.07 1.06 -7.51
N GLU A 155 1.20 1.18 -7.13
CA GLU A 155 1.75 2.34 -6.44
C GLU A 155 2.86 3.00 -7.25
N PRO A 156 2.79 4.32 -7.55
CA PRO A 156 3.93 5.13 -7.92
C PRO A 156 4.89 5.31 -6.76
N VAL A 157 6.18 5.05 -6.95
CA VAL A 157 7.19 5.12 -5.87
C VAL A 157 8.25 6.16 -6.19
N SER A 158 8.61 6.98 -5.20
CA SER A 158 9.71 7.94 -5.30
C SER A 158 11.01 7.40 -4.66
N GLY A 159 12.15 8.00 -5.05
CA GLY A 159 13.45 7.66 -4.49
C GLY A 159 14.04 6.33 -4.96
N ALA A 160 13.48 5.75 -6.02
CA ALA A 160 14.00 4.56 -6.70
C ALA A 160 14.23 4.90 -8.18
N GLU A 161 15.48 5.17 -8.55
CA GLU A 161 15.85 5.70 -9.87
C GLU A 161 15.37 4.84 -11.05
N ARG A 162 15.31 3.52 -10.87
CA ARG A 162 14.92 2.56 -11.91
C ARG A 162 13.46 2.12 -11.83
N TYR A 163 12.67 2.66 -10.90
CA TYR A 163 11.26 2.32 -10.78
C TYR A 163 10.44 3.07 -11.84
N PRO A 164 9.66 2.38 -12.69
CA PRO A 164 9.07 3.02 -13.88
C PRO A 164 7.76 3.77 -13.61
N LEU A 165 7.03 3.48 -12.53
CA LEU A 165 5.76 4.15 -12.24
C LEU A 165 6.03 5.35 -11.31
N LEU A 166 6.08 6.55 -11.87
CA LEU A 166 6.41 7.76 -11.13
C LEU A 166 5.18 8.62 -10.81
N SER A 167 4.12 8.48 -11.60
CA SER A 167 2.90 9.29 -11.48
C SER A 167 1.65 8.44 -11.36
N ALA A 168 0.56 9.05 -10.87
CA ALA A 168 -0.76 8.42 -10.85
C ALA A 168 -1.19 8.00 -12.26
N SER A 169 -0.83 8.78 -13.29
CA SER A 169 -1.14 8.44 -14.68
C SER A 169 -0.40 7.19 -15.15
N ASP A 170 0.85 6.96 -14.72
CA ASP A 170 1.61 5.75 -15.09
C ASP A 170 0.94 4.50 -14.52
N ALA A 171 0.61 4.53 -13.22
CA ALA A 171 -0.08 3.41 -12.58
C ALA A 171 -1.45 3.12 -13.22
N VAL A 172 -2.24 4.16 -13.49
CA VAL A 172 -3.55 4.01 -14.13
C VAL A 172 -3.42 3.48 -15.55
N ALA A 173 -2.40 3.89 -16.31
CA ALA A 173 -2.15 3.37 -17.65
C ALA A 173 -1.87 1.85 -17.65
N VAL A 174 -1.10 1.35 -16.66
CA VAL A 174 -0.87 -0.08 -16.47
C VAL A 174 -2.17 -0.80 -16.08
N ILE A 175 -2.93 -0.27 -15.12
CA ILE A 175 -4.24 -0.83 -14.71
C ILE A 175 -5.17 -0.96 -15.93
N ASP A 176 -5.26 0.08 -16.75
CA ASP A 176 -6.09 0.08 -17.96
C ASP A 176 -5.59 -0.91 -19.01
N ARG A 177 -4.27 -1.03 -19.15
CA ARG A 177 -3.65 -2.02 -20.04
C ARG A 177 -4.02 -3.44 -19.62
N VAL A 178 -3.86 -3.78 -18.33
CA VAL A 178 -4.26 -5.10 -17.81
C VAL A 178 -5.74 -5.36 -18.08
N GLY A 179 -6.61 -4.38 -17.80
CA GLY A 179 -8.05 -4.51 -18.07
C GLY A 179 -8.37 -4.77 -19.54
N ARG A 180 -7.75 -4.02 -20.45
CA ARG A 180 -7.99 -4.18 -21.91
C ARG A 180 -7.48 -5.51 -22.46
N GLU A 181 -6.29 -5.94 -22.01
CA GLU A 181 -5.63 -7.12 -22.61
C GLU A 181 -6.11 -8.45 -22.00
N THR A 182 -6.56 -8.42 -20.72
CA THR A 182 -6.86 -9.65 -19.98
C THR A 182 -8.29 -9.77 -19.47
N GLY A 183 -9.07 -8.68 -19.52
CA GLY A 183 -10.41 -8.60 -18.96
C GLY A 183 -10.45 -8.51 -17.42
N VAL A 184 -9.30 -8.45 -16.74
CA VAL A 184 -9.24 -8.35 -15.28
C VAL A 184 -9.49 -6.92 -14.83
N THR A 185 -10.45 -6.71 -13.92
CA THR A 185 -10.88 -5.39 -13.43
C THR A 185 -10.57 -5.15 -11.94
N GLY A 186 -10.05 -6.14 -11.24
CA GLY A 186 -9.75 -6.08 -9.80
C GLY A 186 -8.41 -5.39 -9.47
N LEU A 187 -8.06 -4.31 -10.20
CA LEU A 187 -6.88 -3.50 -9.93
C LEU A 187 -7.29 -2.05 -9.63
N GLY A 188 -6.54 -1.38 -8.74
CA GLY A 188 -6.77 0.00 -8.37
C GLY A 188 -5.49 0.77 -8.09
N LEU A 189 -5.59 2.10 -8.06
CA LEU A 189 -4.48 2.98 -7.71
C LEU A 189 -4.30 2.99 -6.18
N LEU A 190 -3.07 2.74 -5.72
CA LEU A 190 -2.62 3.16 -4.40
C LEU A 190 -2.06 4.58 -4.56
N ALA A 191 -2.73 5.55 -3.94
CA ALA A 191 -2.28 6.94 -3.92
C ALA A 191 -1.51 7.20 -2.62
N ASP A 192 -0.19 6.93 -2.61
CA ASP A 192 0.69 7.48 -1.59
C ASP A 192 0.96 8.96 -1.93
N LEU A 193 0.36 9.86 -1.15
CA LEU A 193 0.43 11.30 -1.42
C LEU A 193 1.86 11.84 -1.27
N TYR A 194 2.70 11.20 -0.46
CA TYR A 194 4.11 11.58 -0.37
C TYR A 194 4.87 11.22 -1.64
N HIS A 195 4.77 9.98 -2.10
CA HIS A 195 5.48 9.52 -3.30
C HIS A 195 5.06 10.32 -4.54
N LEU A 196 3.77 10.52 -4.72
CA LEU A 196 3.24 11.32 -5.83
C LEU A 196 3.77 12.77 -5.80
N ALA A 197 3.76 13.43 -4.63
CA ALA A 197 4.26 14.78 -4.49
C ALA A 197 5.77 14.89 -4.76
N VAL A 198 6.56 13.95 -4.23
CA VAL A 198 8.02 13.94 -4.43
C VAL A 198 8.39 13.72 -5.89
N ASN A 199 7.61 12.92 -6.62
CA ASN A 199 7.78 12.71 -8.06
C ASN A 199 7.25 13.89 -8.90
N GLY A 200 6.58 14.87 -8.29
CA GLY A 200 6.14 16.10 -8.96
C GLY A 200 4.69 16.08 -9.45
N ASP A 201 3.88 15.10 -9.04
CA ASP A 201 2.45 15.10 -9.33
C ASP A 201 1.74 16.24 -8.57
N ASP A 202 0.81 16.89 -9.24
CA ASP A 202 -0.14 17.81 -8.62
C ASP A 202 -1.22 17.01 -7.87
N LEU A 203 -1.10 16.93 -6.57
CA LEU A 203 -2.00 16.12 -5.74
C LEU A 203 -3.47 16.56 -5.84
N ASP A 204 -3.75 17.86 -6.04
CA ASP A 204 -5.13 18.34 -6.19
C ASP A 204 -5.72 17.84 -7.52
N LYS A 205 -4.89 17.81 -8.58
CA LYS A 205 -5.26 17.23 -9.86
C LYS A 205 -5.40 15.71 -9.80
N VAL A 206 -4.51 15.02 -9.06
CA VAL A 206 -4.60 13.56 -8.86
C VAL A 206 -5.94 13.21 -8.21
N VAL A 207 -6.28 13.88 -7.10
CA VAL A 207 -7.56 13.65 -6.39
C VAL A 207 -8.75 13.94 -7.30
N ALA A 208 -8.74 15.06 -8.03
CA ALA A 208 -9.86 15.42 -8.91
C ALA A 208 -10.03 14.46 -10.09
N THR A 209 -8.92 13.94 -10.66
CA THR A 209 -8.95 13.13 -11.88
C THR A 209 -9.17 11.65 -11.58
N TYR A 210 -8.55 11.13 -10.51
CA TYR A 210 -8.45 9.69 -10.27
C TYR A 210 -9.21 9.23 -9.02
N ALA A 211 -10.07 10.05 -8.39
CA ALA A 211 -10.82 9.67 -7.18
C ALA A 211 -11.50 8.28 -7.30
N SER A 212 -12.16 8.00 -8.43
CA SER A 212 -12.85 6.74 -8.68
C SER A 212 -11.91 5.55 -8.97
N ARG A 213 -10.62 5.81 -9.16
CA ARG A 213 -9.58 4.79 -9.42
C ARG A 213 -8.74 4.50 -8.19
N ILE A 214 -8.79 5.40 -7.17
CA ILE A 214 -8.06 5.25 -5.92
C ILE A 214 -8.77 4.18 -5.08
N ALA A 215 -8.07 3.07 -4.85
CA ALA A 215 -8.56 1.97 -4.03
C ALA A 215 -7.91 1.95 -2.63
N HIS A 216 -6.78 2.63 -2.45
CA HIS A 216 -6.12 2.82 -1.17
C HIS A 216 -5.34 4.13 -1.16
N VAL A 217 -5.19 4.71 0.02
CA VAL A 217 -4.46 5.97 0.23
C VAL A 217 -3.41 5.76 1.31
N GLN A 218 -2.20 6.29 1.07
CA GLN A 218 -1.16 6.38 2.10
C GLN A 218 -0.67 7.82 2.21
N ILE A 219 -0.20 8.18 3.42
CA ILE A 219 0.26 9.54 3.70
C ILE A 219 1.56 9.56 4.49
N ALA A 220 2.42 10.49 4.08
CA ALA A 220 3.48 11.11 4.86
C ALA A 220 3.59 12.56 4.41
N ASP A 221 4.19 13.43 5.23
CA ASP A 221 4.40 14.82 4.81
C ASP A 221 5.77 14.99 4.11
N ALA A 222 5.87 15.99 3.25
CA ALA A 222 7.10 16.32 2.52
C ALA A 222 7.51 17.77 2.78
N PRO A 223 8.84 18.03 2.86
CA PRO A 223 9.95 17.08 2.77
C PRO A 223 10.09 16.21 4.03
N GLY A 224 10.85 15.11 3.96
CA GLY A 224 11.28 14.31 5.12
C GLY A 224 10.54 13.00 5.32
N ARG A 225 9.37 12.79 4.68
CA ARG A 225 8.53 11.60 4.86
C ARG A 225 8.13 11.38 6.32
N GLN A 226 7.85 12.45 7.05
CA GLN A 226 7.46 12.41 8.45
C GLN A 226 5.94 12.53 8.62
N GLU A 227 5.47 12.61 9.89
CA GLU A 227 4.06 12.72 10.24
C GLU A 227 3.40 13.97 9.66
N PRO A 228 2.07 13.93 9.41
CA PRO A 228 1.31 15.09 8.91
C PRO A 228 1.52 16.35 9.75
N GLY A 229 1.78 17.48 9.08
CA GLY A 229 2.03 18.77 9.69
C GLY A 229 3.49 19.13 9.88
N THR A 230 4.42 18.23 9.57
CA THR A 230 5.87 18.51 9.59
C THR A 230 6.38 19.11 8.29
N GLY A 231 5.60 19.01 7.22
CA GLY A 231 5.95 19.48 5.88
C GLY A 231 4.91 20.45 5.29
N SER A 232 4.70 20.37 3.99
CA SER A 232 3.90 21.33 3.23
C SER A 232 2.77 20.73 2.39
N LEU A 233 2.46 19.43 2.51
CA LEU A 233 1.54 18.79 1.60
C LEU A 233 0.06 19.10 1.84
N ALA A 234 -0.30 19.89 2.86
CA ALA A 234 -1.69 20.21 3.18
C ALA A 234 -2.63 18.98 3.14
N LEU A 235 -2.17 17.87 3.75
CA LEU A 235 -2.79 16.54 3.68
C LEU A 235 -4.24 16.54 4.13
N GLN A 236 -4.57 17.29 5.22
CA GLN A 236 -5.94 17.39 5.73
C GLN A 236 -6.94 17.84 4.65
N ARG A 237 -6.60 18.88 3.89
CA ARG A 237 -7.46 19.40 2.83
C ARG A 237 -7.67 18.34 1.74
N ARG A 238 -6.62 17.62 1.36
CA ARG A 238 -6.68 16.61 0.30
C ARG A 238 -7.49 15.39 0.71
N LEU A 239 -7.31 14.92 1.94
CA LEU A 239 -8.12 13.85 2.49
C LEU A 239 -9.59 14.27 2.56
N HIS A 240 -9.88 15.51 3.00
CA HIS A 240 -11.25 16.02 2.98
C HIS A 240 -11.86 15.98 1.57
N HIS A 241 -11.13 16.40 0.54
CA HIS A 241 -11.60 16.34 -0.85
C HIS A 241 -11.80 14.90 -1.33
N LEU A 242 -10.93 13.96 -0.96
CA LEU A 242 -11.07 12.54 -1.30
C LEU A 242 -12.35 11.95 -0.70
N TYR A 243 -12.59 12.16 0.61
CA TYR A 243 -13.78 11.66 1.28
C TYR A 243 -15.06 12.34 0.77
N ALA A 244 -15.02 13.64 0.51
CA ALA A 244 -16.13 14.36 -0.14
C ALA A 244 -16.40 13.85 -1.57
N GLY A 245 -15.37 13.35 -2.25
CA GLY A 245 -15.44 12.70 -3.56
C GLY A 245 -15.92 11.25 -3.54
N GLY A 246 -16.22 10.70 -2.36
CA GLY A 246 -16.77 9.35 -2.20
C GLY A 246 -15.75 8.27 -1.83
N TYR A 247 -14.50 8.60 -1.54
CA TYR A 247 -13.56 7.65 -0.96
C TYR A 247 -14.02 7.29 0.46
N ASP A 248 -14.13 6.02 0.77
CA ASP A 248 -14.58 5.50 2.07
C ASP A 248 -13.59 4.49 2.68
N GLY A 249 -12.42 4.35 2.05
CA GLY A 249 -11.36 3.44 2.46
C GLY A 249 -10.57 3.92 3.67
N TRP A 250 -9.56 3.15 4.03
CA TRP A 250 -8.57 3.50 5.04
C TRP A 250 -7.47 4.38 4.48
N VAL A 251 -6.82 5.15 5.35
CA VAL A 251 -5.63 5.94 5.06
C VAL A 251 -4.47 5.36 5.83
N GLY A 252 -3.51 4.76 5.13
CA GLY A 252 -2.28 4.21 5.71
C GLY A 252 -1.34 5.31 6.18
N LEU A 253 -0.87 5.19 7.41
CA LEU A 253 0.17 6.05 7.97
C LEU A 253 1.52 5.45 7.62
N GLU A 254 2.13 5.89 6.50
CA GLU A 254 3.38 5.35 6.00
C GLU A 254 4.50 6.39 6.04
N TYR A 255 4.85 6.79 7.25
CA TYR A 255 5.86 7.82 7.47
C TYR A 255 6.95 7.37 8.45
N LYS A 256 8.08 8.08 8.42
CA LYS A 256 9.18 7.92 9.37
C LYS A 256 8.94 8.89 10.53
N PRO A 257 8.66 8.42 11.75
CA PRO A 257 8.38 9.31 12.85
C PRO A 257 9.59 10.23 13.15
N SER A 258 9.33 11.51 13.41
CA SER A 258 10.37 12.48 13.78
C SER A 258 10.91 12.28 15.21
N SER A 259 10.17 11.51 16.01
CA SER A 259 10.47 11.13 17.38
C SER A 259 10.14 9.64 17.61
N THR A 260 9.59 9.26 18.78
CA THR A 260 9.02 7.92 18.95
C THR A 260 7.73 7.79 18.14
N THR A 261 7.38 6.55 17.77
CA THR A 261 6.15 6.30 17.01
C THR A 261 4.92 6.86 17.73
N GLU A 262 4.79 6.64 19.04
CA GLU A 262 3.65 7.14 19.83
C GLU A 262 3.55 8.65 19.84
N GLN A 263 4.66 9.37 20.02
CA GLN A 263 4.70 10.83 20.01
C GLN A 263 4.35 11.39 18.61
N SER A 264 4.70 10.67 17.56
CA SER A 264 4.39 11.08 16.19
C SER A 264 2.89 11.09 15.87
N PHE A 265 2.03 10.58 16.75
CA PHE A 265 0.58 10.62 16.61
C PHE A 265 -0.08 11.87 17.22
N GLU A 266 0.69 12.79 17.83
CA GLU A 266 0.14 14.01 18.46
C GLU A 266 -0.68 14.87 17.47
N TRP A 267 -0.37 14.83 16.18
CA TRP A 267 -1.13 15.53 15.14
C TRP A 267 -2.59 15.04 15.00
N LEU A 268 -2.91 13.83 15.45
CA LEU A 268 -4.28 13.30 15.49
C LEU A 268 -5.14 14.01 16.53
N SER A 269 -4.52 14.67 17.53
CA SER A 269 -5.22 15.51 18.51
C SER A 269 -5.63 16.83 17.85
N GLY A 270 -6.90 17.24 17.94
CA GLY A 270 -7.38 18.50 17.39
C GLY A 270 -8.17 18.36 16.08
N ARG A 271 -7.76 19.08 15.01
CA ARG A 271 -8.50 19.16 13.73
C ARG A 271 -8.62 17.86 12.94
N TRP A 272 -7.81 16.85 13.29
CA TRP A 272 -7.84 15.52 12.71
C TRP A 272 -8.70 14.55 13.55
N ALA A 273 -9.23 15.03 14.69
CA ALA A 273 -10.09 14.19 15.52
C ALA A 273 -11.24 13.65 14.67
N LEU A 274 -11.36 12.36 14.67
CA LEU A 274 -12.47 11.63 14.07
C LEU A 274 -13.74 12.07 14.82
N THR A 275 -14.60 12.84 14.19
CA THR A 275 -15.95 13.19 14.70
C THR A 275 -16.96 12.16 14.24
#